data_89a5f8d313d8adc546e6800f66a538fc
#
_entry.id   89a5f8d313d8adc546e6800f66a538fc
#
_cell.length_a   1.000
_cell.length_b   1.000
_cell.length_c   1.000
_cell.angle_alpha   90.00
_cell.angle_beta   90.00
_cell.angle_gamma   90.00
#
_symmetry.space_group_name_H-M   'P 1'
#
loop_
_entity.id
_entity.type
_entity.pdbx_description
1 polymer ?
#
loop_
_entity_poly.entity_id
_entity_poly.type
_entity_poly.pdbx_seq_one_letter_code
_entity_poly.pdbx_strand_id
1 'polypeptide(L)'
;MTTTPNGNPWVAVRPDEDIAVLARTVSTAHRSFVDSGRSSVVERPGASPVRPVVFDSWLRSRSRGIDPDGIDESGDMGARELDEYRDSHPMALIRPVVRKLLVEDAADTGLLVAISDAAGRLLWVEGDSTAKDRALAMNFVEGADWSEERVGTNAPGTALAVDHCVQIFGAEHFSRNVHDWSCSAAPVHDPMSGQILGAIDITGGPRVAVPEVLALVRATVAAAESELRLHLLNSPRLLGSAPPRLAVLGSERPTLIRDGDRIPLSRRHAEILLLLADHPEGLSSDQLAILLDESELDAVTIRVEMSRLRKVFGAEGLGSRPYRLLTELSSDVDEVRRSLEQGDAAGALTVYRGPVLPGSVAPGIEDIRAQLRGRMQAALLRAGDRTLLARWTSTVEGREDASAWAAYLSSLDPDSPMYAQVGARIALLDGQLSR
;
A
#
# COMPACT_ATOMS: atom_id res chain seq x y z
N MET A 1 47.57 2.21 5.76
CA MET A 1 46.42 2.78 6.46
C MET A 1 45.45 3.27 5.39
N THR A 2 44.52 2.44 5.00
CA THR A 2 43.48 2.72 4.01
C THR A 2 42.36 3.46 4.71
N THR A 3 42.25 4.76 4.52
CA THR A 3 41.13 5.59 4.96
C THR A 3 39.95 5.26 4.07
N THR A 4 38.99 4.52 4.59
CA THR A 4 37.65 4.39 4.05
C THR A 4 37.03 5.80 3.99
N PRO A 5 36.45 6.26 2.87
CA PRO A 5 35.75 7.54 2.85
C PRO A 5 34.39 7.36 3.61
N ASN A 6 34.44 7.66 4.91
CA ASN A 6 33.28 7.60 5.80
C ASN A 6 32.48 8.91 5.66
N GLY A 7 31.86 9.14 4.52
CA GLY A 7 30.91 10.23 4.31
C GLY A 7 29.50 9.69 4.10
N ASN A 8 28.49 10.44 4.56
CA ASN A 8 27.09 10.13 4.29
C ASN A 8 26.85 10.10 2.75
N PRO A 9 26.52 8.95 2.15
CA PRO A 9 26.38 8.83 0.68
C PRO A 9 25.19 9.63 0.12
N TRP A 10 24.28 10.08 0.97
CA TRP A 10 23.06 10.80 0.60
C TRP A 10 23.26 12.32 0.52
N VAL A 11 24.36 12.84 1.07
CA VAL A 11 24.74 14.26 1.07
C VAL A 11 25.71 14.51 -0.07
N ALA A 12 25.41 15.51 -0.91
CA ALA A 12 26.21 15.79 -2.11
C ALA A 12 27.40 16.70 -1.83
N VAL A 13 27.19 17.81 -1.12
CA VAL A 13 28.23 18.80 -0.82
C VAL A 13 28.59 18.71 0.66
N ARG A 14 29.88 18.50 0.95
CA ARG A 14 30.39 18.48 2.34
C ARG A 14 30.73 19.91 2.81
N PRO A 15 30.71 20.18 4.14
CA PRO A 15 30.92 21.51 4.65
C PRO A 15 32.27 22.14 4.22
N ASP A 16 33.32 21.33 4.06
CA ASP A 16 34.68 21.78 3.70
C ASP A 16 34.98 21.60 2.21
N GLU A 17 33.99 21.28 1.37
CA GLU A 17 34.21 20.98 -0.04
C GLU A 17 34.11 22.24 -0.91
N ASP A 18 35.08 22.45 -1.78
CA ASP A 18 35.00 23.50 -2.79
C ASP A 18 34.02 23.13 -3.87
N ILE A 19 32.87 23.83 -3.88
CA ILE A 19 31.74 23.60 -4.81
C ILE A 19 32.20 23.66 -6.28
N ALA A 20 33.13 24.58 -6.62
CA ALA A 20 33.61 24.73 -7.99
C ALA A 20 34.50 23.55 -8.42
N VAL A 21 35.29 23.01 -7.49
CA VAL A 21 36.10 21.81 -7.73
C VAL A 21 35.18 20.59 -7.88
N LEU A 22 34.23 20.42 -6.99
CA LEU A 22 33.26 19.34 -7.04
C LEU A 22 32.48 19.36 -8.38
N ALA A 23 31.95 20.52 -8.80
CA ALA A 23 31.21 20.67 -10.03
C ALA A 23 32.02 20.22 -11.26
N ARG A 24 33.29 20.64 -11.36
CA ARG A 24 34.17 20.21 -12.46
C ARG A 24 34.46 18.72 -12.42
N THR A 25 34.65 18.16 -11.25
CA THR A 25 34.97 16.75 -11.04
C THR A 25 33.80 15.87 -11.46
N VAL A 26 32.58 16.19 -10.98
CA VAL A 26 31.36 15.46 -11.30
C VAL A 26 31.00 15.62 -12.77
N SER A 27 31.13 16.82 -13.35
CA SER A 27 30.90 17.06 -14.78
C SER A 27 31.83 16.23 -15.69
N THR A 28 33.10 16.10 -15.30
CA THR A 28 34.06 15.27 -16.01
C THR A 28 33.67 13.78 -15.91
N ALA A 29 33.32 13.32 -14.74
CA ALA A 29 32.89 11.95 -14.51
C ALA A 29 31.62 11.60 -15.28
N HIS A 30 30.60 12.49 -15.27
CA HIS A 30 29.38 12.31 -16.05
C HIS A 30 29.64 12.19 -17.56
N ARG A 31 30.43 13.11 -18.10
CA ARG A 31 30.81 13.09 -19.50
C ARG A 31 31.50 11.78 -19.88
N SER A 32 32.49 11.37 -19.10
CA SER A 32 33.20 10.10 -19.29
C SER A 32 32.25 8.90 -19.24
N PHE A 33 31.27 8.91 -18.32
CA PHE A 33 30.29 7.85 -18.18
C PHE A 33 29.35 7.76 -19.39
N VAL A 34 28.83 8.89 -19.85
CA VAL A 34 27.92 8.95 -21.00
C VAL A 34 28.63 8.60 -22.31
N ASP A 35 29.84 9.15 -22.53
CA ASP A 35 30.60 8.95 -23.77
C ASP A 35 31.20 7.54 -23.91
N SER A 36 31.29 6.77 -22.80
CA SER A 36 31.83 5.40 -22.80
C SER A 36 30.97 4.36 -23.56
N GLY A 37 29.77 4.74 -24.00
CA GLY A 37 28.85 3.91 -24.78
C GLY A 37 28.23 2.73 -24.05
N ARG A 38 27.20 2.11 -24.66
CA ARG A 38 26.43 1.00 -24.06
C ARG A 38 27.22 -0.32 -23.89
N SER A 39 28.36 -0.47 -24.56
CA SER A 39 29.10 -1.73 -24.62
C SER A 39 30.29 -1.84 -23.67
N SER A 40 30.65 -0.78 -22.93
CA SER A 40 31.74 -0.87 -21.95
C SER A 40 31.23 -1.33 -20.60
N VAL A 41 31.85 -2.38 -20.06
CA VAL A 41 31.69 -2.75 -18.65
C VAL A 41 32.35 -1.63 -17.85
N VAL A 42 31.55 -0.73 -17.30
CA VAL A 42 32.01 0.32 -16.41
C VAL A 42 32.16 -0.30 -15.03
N GLU A 43 33.38 -0.77 -14.74
CA GLU A 43 33.74 -1.09 -13.36
C GLU A 43 33.78 0.22 -12.56
N ARG A 44 33.24 0.19 -11.35
CA ARG A 44 33.36 1.29 -10.42
C ARG A 44 34.84 1.49 -10.13
N PRO A 45 35.47 2.60 -10.52
CA PRO A 45 36.86 2.84 -10.13
C PRO A 45 36.96 2.87 -8.60
N GLY A 46 37.96 2.25 -8.00
CA GLY A 46 38.14 2.18 -6.55
C GLY A 46 38.26 3.54 -5.85
N ALA A 47 38.38 4.64 -6.61
CA ALA A 47 38.36 6.03 -6.18
C ALA A 47 37.46 6.87 -7.10
N SER A 48 36.19 6.43 -7.31
CA SER A 48 35.23 7.22 -8.08
C SER A 48 34.90 8.53 -7.36
N PRO A 49 35.00 9.70 -8.02
CA PRO A 49 34.55 10.95 -7.45
C PRO A 49 33.01 11.03 -7.31
N VAL A 50 32.27 10.07 -7.88
CA VAL A 50 30.82 10.00 -7.89
C VAL A 50 30.34 9.10 -6.74
N ARG A 51 29.38 9.59 -5.98
CA ARG A 51 28.79 8.86 -4.86
C ARG A 51 28.13 7.56 -5.33
N PRO A 52 28.14 6.49 -4.51
CA PRO A 52 27.55 5.20 -4.86
C PRO A 52 26.12 5.30 -5.36
N VAL A 53 25.26 6.02 -4.65
CA VAL A 53 23.83 6.17 -5.00
C VAL A 53 23.64 6.80 -6.38
N VAL A 54 24.45 7.78 -6.73
CA VAL A 54 24.41 8.46 -8.04
C VAL A 54 24.90 7.53 -9.14
N PHE A 55 26.02 6.84 -8.91
CA PHE A 55 26.58 5.92 -9.89
C PHE A 55 25.64 4.76 -10.18
N ASP A 56 25.02 4.19 -9.16
CA ASP A 56 24.03 3.11 -9.32
C ASP A 56 22.79 3.61 -10.06
N SER A 57 22.34 4.86 -9.82
CA SER A 57 21.27 5.50 -10.58
C SER A 57 21.65 5.78 -12.04
N TRP A 58 22.87 6.23 -12.32
CA TRP A 58 23.38 6.38 -13.69
C TRP A 58 23.38 5.05 -14.45
N LEU A 59 23.74 3.95 -13.79
CA LEU A 59 23.67 2.61 -14.39
C LEU A 59 22.23 2.23 -14.76
N ARG A 60 21.27 2.50 -13.87
CA ARG A 60 19.84 2.26 -14.15
C ARG A 60 19.36 3.13 -15.31
N SER A 61 19.68 4.43 -15.33
CA SER A 61 19.33 5.37 -16.39
C SER A 61 19.87 4.91 -17.76
N ARG A 62 21.14 4.51 -17.80
CA ARG A 62 21.76 3.99 -19.01
C ARG A 62 21.16 2.67 -19.48
N SER A 63 20.85 1.75 -18.55
CA SER A 63 20.27 0.45 -18.91
C SER A 63 18.87 0.58 -19.54
N ARG A 64 18.14 1.62 -19.15
CA ARG A 64 16.82 1.98 -19.71
C ARG A 64 16.94 2.74 -21.04
N GLY A 65 18.12 3.15 -21.43
CA GLY A 65 18.39 3.85 -22.68
C GLY A 65 17.96 5.30 -22.70
N ILE A 66 17.91 5.94 -21.52
CA ILE A 66 17.57 7.37 -21.41
C ILE A 66 18.60 8.20 -22.14
N ASP A 67 18.13 9.17 -22.93
CA ASP A 67 18.98 10.13 -23.62
C ASP A 67 19.36 11.27 -22.68
N PRO A 68 20.63 11.48 -22.38
CA PRO A 68 21.08 12.56 -21.48
C PRO A 68 20.85 13.97 -22.06
N ASP A 69 20.61 14.10 -23.36
CA ASP A 69 20.34 15.38 -24.03
C ASP A 69 18.85 15.54 -24.40
N GLY A 70 18.06 14.49 -24.21
CA GLY A 70 16.64 14.48 -24.55
C GLY A 70 15.77 15.15 -23.47
N ILE A 71 14.63 15.69 -23.90
CA ILE A 71 13.50 16.02 -23.02
C ILE A 71 12.32 15.21 -23.55
N ASP A 72 11.78 14.32 -22.71
CA ASP A 72 10.64 13.48 -23.07
C ASP A 72 9.38 13.98 -22.37
N GLU A 73 8.52 14.67 -23.12
CA GLU A 73 7.22 15.17 -22.68
C GLU A 73 6.08 14.16 -22.88
N SER A 74 6.39 13.00 -23.45
CA SER A 74 5.37 11.97 -23.69
C SER A 74 4.89 11.38 -22.38
N GLY A 75 3.59 11.49 -22.10
CA GLY A 75 2.97 11.00 -20.86
C GLY A 75 2.79 12.07 -19.77
N ASP A 76 3.09 13.32 -20.07
CA ASP A 76 2.73 14.44 -19.20
C ASP A 76 1.21 14.59 -19.13
N MET A 77 0.72 14.93 -17.94
CA MET A 77 -0.71 15.09 -17.69
C MET A 77 -1.17 16.50 -18.07
N GLY A 78 -2.26 16.60 -18.83
CA GLY A 78 -2.85 17.89 -19.16
C GLY A 78 -3.41 18.62 -17.94
N ALA A 79 -3.44 19.95 -17.97
CA ALA A 79 -3.81 20.79 -16.82
C ALA A 79 -5.14 20.40 -16.17
N ARG A 80 -6.19 20.13 -16.95
CA ARG A 80 -7.51 19.76 -16.42
C ARG A 80 -7.49 18.39 -15.73
N GLU A 81 -6.84 17.42 -16.34
CA GLU A 81 -6.71 16.07 -15.78
C GLU A 81 -5.88 16.11 -14.49
N LEU A 82 -4.81 16.92 -14.47
CA LEU A 82 -3.99 17.13 -13.29
C LEU A 82 -4.78 17.76 -12.14
N ASP A 83 -5.64 18.75 -12.42
CA ASP A 83 -6.47 19.38 -11.39
C ASP A 83 -7.41 18.37 -10.73
N GLU A 84 -8.10 17.56 -11.53
CA GLU A 84 -8.98 16.49 -11.01
C GLU A 84 -8.20 15.42 -10.23
N TYR A 85 -7.00 15.06 -10.69
CA TYR A 85 -6.14 14.07 -10.05
C TYR A 85 -5.59 14.55 -8.71
N ARG A 86 -4.97 15.74 -8.67
CA ARG A 86 -4.31 16.27 -7.48
C ARG A 86 -5.27 16.61 -6.35
N ASP A 87 -6.51 17.03 -6.65
CA ASP A 87 -7.53 17.35 -5.64
C ASP A 87 -7.97 16.12 -4.84
N SER A 88 -7.91 14.94 -5.45
CA SER A 88 -8.21 13.66 -4.78
C SER A 88 -6.97 12.96 -4.19
N HIS A 89 -5.77 13.47 -4.48
CA HIS A 89 -4.53 12.81 -4.08
C HIS A 89 -4.18 13.09 -2.61
N PRO A 90 -3.70 12.09 -1.82
CA PRO A 90 -3.32 12.28 -0.41
C PRO A 90 -2.32 13.41 -0.18
N MET A 91 -1.41 13.66 -1.13
CA MET A 91 -0.43 14.75 -1.06
C MET A 91 -1.09 16.13 -1.01
N ALA A 92 -2.37 16.30 -1.43
CA ALA A 92 -3.11 17.56 -1.28
C ALA A 92 -3.27 17.96 0.20
N LEU A 93 -3.42 16.98 1.09
CA LEU A 93 -3.61 17.22 2.53
C LEU A 93 -2.37 17.80 3.19
N ILE A 94 -1.19 17.45 2.70
CA ILE A 94 0.09 17.91 3.27
C ILE A 94 0.63 19.16 2.59
N ARG A 95 0.12 19.51 1.41
CA ARG A 95 0.55 20.71 0.68
C ARG A 95 0.56 21.99 1.52
N PRO A 96 -0.45 22.27 2.39
CA PRO A 96 -0.43 23.45 3.25
C PRO A 96 0.77 23.50 4.20
N VAL A 97 1.18 22.36 4.74
CA VAL A 97 2.37 22.24 5.61
C VAL A 97 3.65 22.52 4.81
N VAL A 98 3.77 21.91 3.63
CA VAL A 98 4.93 22.13 2.73
C VAL A 98 5.02 23.59 2.33
N ARG A 99 3.90 24.22 1.94
CA ARG A 99 3.87 25.64 1.59
C ARG A 99 4.35 26.53 2.74
N LYS A 100 3.84 26.28 3.94
CA LYS A 100 4.19 27.07 5.13
C LYS A 100 5.67 26.95 5.50
N LEU A 101 6.25 25.77 5.33
CA LEU A 101 7.63 25.50 5.78
C LEU A 101 8.69 25.79 4.72
N LEU A 102 8.34 25.70 3.42
CA LEU A 102 9.33 25.76 2.35
C LEU A 102 9.02 26.83 1.28
N VAL A 103 7.74 27.19 1.06
CA VAL A 103 7.36 28.05 -0.07
C VAL A 103 7.16 29.50 0.34
N GLU A 104 6.54 29.77 1.50
CA GLU A 104 6.18 31.12 1.92
C GLU A 104 7.39 32.08 1.97
N ASP A 105 8.55 31.55 2.36
CA ASP A 105 9.79 32.31 2.43
C ASP A 105 10.71 32.08 1.20
N ALA A 106 10.25 31.37 0.18
CA ALA A 106 11.04 31.05 -1.02
C ALA A 106 10.98 32.12 -2.12
N ALA A 107 10.12 33.12 -1.99
CA ALA A 107 10.05 34.23 -2.93
C ALA A 107 11.41 34.96 -3.01
N ASP A 108 11.86 35.29 -4.22
CA ASP A 108 13.14 35.99 -4.50
C ASP A 108 14.41 35.23 -4.03
N THR A 109 14.31 33.93 -3.73
CA THR A 109 15.45 33.12 -3.30
C THR A 109 16.09 32.30 -4.42
N GLY A 110 15.44 32.21 -5.57
CA GLY A 110 15.81 31.34 -6.68
C GLY A 110 15.53 29.85 -6.40
N LEU A 111 14.66 29.54 -5.42
CA LEU A 111 14.30 28.18 -5.04
C LEU A 111 12.93 27.81 -5.58
N LEU A 112 12.80 26.53 -5.94
CA LEU A 112 11.55 25.86 -6.24
C LEU A 112 11.31 24.73 -5.26
N VAL A 113 10.05 24.51 -4.94
CA VAL A 113 9.60 23.37 -4.16
C VAL A 113 8.64 22.56 -5.02
N ALA A 114 8.94 21.30 -5.22
CA ALA A 114 8.07 20.38 -5.94
C ALA A 114 7.50 19.32 -5.01
N ILE A 115 6.27 18.93 -5.28
CA ILE A 115 5.58 17.79 -4.66
C ILE A 115 5.18 16.86 -5.78
N SER A 116 5.64 15.60 -5.72
CA SER A 116 5.27 14.57 -6.68
C SER A 116 4.36 13.50 -6.07
N ASP A 117 3.73 12.70 -6.93
CA ASP A 117 3.13 11.42 -6.53
C ASP A 117 4.19 10.30 -6.43
N ALA A 118 3.75 9.09 -6.08
CA ALA A 118 4.61 7.91 -5.96
C ALA A 118 5.21 7.43 -7.30
N ALA A 119 4.61 7.82 -8.43
CA ALA A 119 5.12 7.52 -9.76
C ALA A 119 6.15 8.55 -10.26
N GLY A 120 6.36 9.65 -9.51
CA GLY A 120 7.29 10.72 -9.88
C GLY A 120 6.66 11.87 -10.67
N ARG A 121 5.33 11.89 -10.84
CA ARG A 121 4.61 12.98 -11.50
C ARG A 121 4.56 14.19 -10.60
N LEU A 122 4.96 15.36 -11.12
CA LEU A 122 4.92 16.62 -10.39
C LEU A 122 3.48 17.10 -10.24
N LEU A 123 2.98 17.13 -9.03
CA LEU A 123 1.62 17.60 -8.70
C LEU A 123 1.59 19.11 -8.52
N TRP A 124 2.60 19.66 -7.85
CA TRP A 124 2.77 21.10 -7.64
C TRP A 124 4.24 21.48 -7.78
N VAL A 125 4.48 22.65 -8.41
CA VAL A 125 5.80 23.29 -8.50
C VAL A 125 5.61 24.76 -8.09
N GLU A 126 6.12 25.14 -6.93
CA GLU A 126 5.90 26.43 -6.30
C GLU A 126 7.23 27.09 -5.90
N GLY A 127 7.26 28.40 -5.70
CA GLY A 127 8.44 29.15 -5.26
C GLY A 127 8.74 30.38 -6.11
N ASP A 128 10.01 30.68 -6.32
CA ASP A 128 10.50 31.86 -7.03
C ASP A 128 10.03 31.87 -8.50
N SER A 129 9.47 32.99 -8.94
CA SER A 129 8.89 33.12 -10.29
C SER A 129 9.96 33.05 -11.39
N THR A 130 11.13 33.67 -11.17
CA THR A 130 12.25 33.64 -12.13
C THR A 130 12.84 32.23 -12.24
N ALA A 131 12.91 31.51 -11.12
CA ALA A 131 13.31 30.11 -11.12
C ALA A 131 12.30 29.23 -11.85
N LYS A 132 10.98 29.47 -11.71
CA LYS A 132 9.92 28.78 -12.45
C LYS A 132 10.08 28.97 -13.97
N ASP A 133 10.30 30.21 -14.41
CA ASP A 133 10.49 30.48 -15.84
C ASP A 133 11.74 29.76 -16.41
N ARG A 134 12.82 29.67 -15.63
CA ARG A 134 14.01 28.91 -16.03
C ARG A 134 13.76 27.40 -16.04
N ALA A 135 12.95 26.89 -15.13
CA ALA A 135 12.63 25.47 -15.02
C ALA A 135 11.78 24.94 -16.19
N LEU A 136 11.06 25.82 -16.91
CA LEU A 136 10.35 25.48 -18.15
C LEU A 136 11.29 24.85 -19.19
N ALA A 137 12.54 25.31 -19.28
CA ALA A 137 13.52 24.80 -20.24
C ALA A 137 13.93 23.35 -19.99
N MET A 138 13.73 22.81 -18.81
CA MET A 138 13.99 21.41 -18.47
C MET A 138 12.71 20.60 -18.24
N ASN A 139 11.54 21.13 -18.60
CA ASN A 139 10.22 20.53 -18.36
C ASN A 139 9.95 20.22 -16.87
N PHE A 140 10.48 21.03 -15.93
CA PHE A 140 10.16 20.89 -14.49
C PHE A 140 8.89 21.67 -14.17
N VAL A 141 7.76 21.13 -14.63
CA VAL A 141 6.44 21.75 -14.58
C VAL A 141 5.41 20.82 -13.97
N GLU A 142 4.31 21.39 -13.49
CA GLU A 142 3.18 20.63 -12.97
C GLU A 142 2.61 19.69 -14.06
N GLY A 143 2.39 18.43 -13.73
CA GLY A 143 1.92 17.39 -14.65
C GLY A 143 3.03 16.58 -15.32
N ALA A 144 4.26 17.06 -15.34
CA ALA A 144 5.40 16.35 -15.94
C ALA A 144 5.81 15.11 -15.12
N ASP A 145 6.28 14.07 -15.82
CA ASP A 145 6.78 12.84 -15.21
C ASP A 145 8.28 12.94 -14.97
N TRP A 146 8.66 13.09 -13.72
CA TRP A 146 10.05 13.17 -13.23
C TRP A 146 10.51 11.90 -12.52
N SER A 147 9.93 10.75 -12.87
CA SER A 147 10.46 9.46 -12.43
C SER A 147 11.89 9.24 -12.90
N GLU A 148 12.65 8.44 -12.14
CA GLU A 148 13.99 8.01 -12.59
C GLU A 148 13.94 7.20 -13.88
N GLU A 149 12.79 6.59 -14.18
CA GLU A 149 12.56 5.80 -15.38
C GLU A 149 12.48 6.66 -16.65
N ARG A 150 12.02 7.90 -16.52
CA ARG A 150 11.83 8.84 -17.64
C ARG A 150 12.99 9.80 -17.82
N VAL A 151 13.38 10.48 -16.75
CA VAL A 151 14.35 11.58 -16.79
C VAL A 151 15.77 11.09 -16.44
N GLY A 152 15.88 9.88 -15.94
CA GLY A 152 17.13 9.38 -15.36
C GLY A 152 17.37 9.94 -13.97
N THR A 153 18.62 9.91 -13.53
CA THR A 153 19.00 10.37 -12.20
C THR A 153 18.57 11.82 -11.97
N ASN A 154 17.65 12.01 -11.04
CA ASN A 154 17.15 13.28 -10.54
C ASN A 154 16.74 13.10 -9.07
N ALA A 155 16.61 14.16 -8.28
CA ALA A 155 16.41 14.00 -6.85
C ALA A 155 15.04 13.38 -6.49
N PRO A 156 13.87 13.88 -6.95
CA PRO A 156 12.58 13.27 -6.64
C PRO A 156 12.48 11.82 -7.14
N GLY A 157 12.83 11.55 -8.40
CA GLY A 157 12.76 10.20 -8.97
C GLY A 157 13.70 9.21 -8.28
N THR A 158 14.93 9.64 -7.98
CA THR A 158 15.89 8.78 -7.27
C THR A 158 15.47 8.56 -5.81
N ALA A 159 14.94 9.59 -5.11
CA ALA A 159 14.43 9.42 -3.75
C ALA A 159 13.31 8.36 -3.67
N LEU A 160 12.38 8.38 -4.63
CA LEU A 160 11.33 7.37 -4.77
C LEU A 160 11.89 5.98 -5.07
N ALA A 161 12.85 5.90 -6.00
CA ALA A 161 13.42 4.62 -6.44
C ALA A 161 14.23 3.89 -5.35
N VAL A 162 14.87 4.64 -4.42
CA VAL A 162 15.69 4.06 -3.34
C VAL A 162 15.02 4.12 -1.97
N ASP A 163 13.82 4.68 -1.90
CA ASP A 163 13.07 4.91 -0.66
C ASP A 163 13.92 5.59 0.42
N HIS A 164 14.60 6.66 0.04
CA HIS A 164 15.50 7.39 0.94
C HIS A 164 15.67 8.84 0.50
N CYS A 165 15.90 9.74 1.47
CA CYS A 165 16.24 11.11 1.16
C CYS A 165 17.58 11.19 0.42
N VAL A 166 17.67 12.03 -0.60
CA VAL A 166 18.87 12.14 -1.45
C VAL A 166 19.06 13.58 -1.93
N GLN A 167 20.31 13.96 -2.10
CA GLN A 167 20.71 15.16 -2.82
C GLN A 167 21.30 14.78 -4.17
N ILE A 168 21.00 15.56 -5.21
CA ILE A 168 21.62 15.45 -6.52
C ILE A 168 22.19 16.82 -6.88
N PHE A 169 23.48 16.87 -7.11
CA PHE A 169 24.25 18.10 -7.31
C PHE A 169 24.66 18.26 -8.78
N GLY A 170 24.19 19.30 -9.44
CA GLY A 170 24.66 19.66 -10.77
C GLY A 170 24.72 18.49 -11.74
N ALA A 171 25.91 18.19 -12.23
CA ALA A 171 26.14 17.10 -13.18
C ALA A 171 26.03 15.68 -12.58
N GLU A 172 25.57 15.50 -11.35
CA GLU A 172 25.09 14.21 -10.88
C GLU A 172 23.74 13.84 -11.50
N HIS A 173 22.96 14.83 -11.96
CA HIS A 173 21.77 14.58 -12.79
C HIS A 173 22.16 13.87 -14.09
N PHE A 174 21.35 12.92 -14.54
CA PHE A 174 21.63 12.20 -15.78
C PHE A 174 21.40 13.07 -17.02
N SER A 175 20.31 13.86 -17.03
CA SER A 175 20.04 14.83 -18.09
C SER A 175 20.91 16.05 -17.99
N ARG A 176 21.61 16.43 -19.07
CA ARG A 176 22.46 17.62 -19.15
C ARG A 176 21.68 18.93 -19.02
N ASN A 177 20.41 18.91 -19.39
CA ASN A 177 19.50 20.07 -19.27
C ASN A 177 19.27 20.49 -17.81
N VAL A 178 19.60 19.63 -16.84
CA VAL A 178 19.38 19.82 -15.39
C VAL A 178 20.70 20.19 -14.68
N HIS A 179 21.84 20.22 -15.35
CA HIS A 179 23.16 20.43 -14.71
C HIS A 179 23.34 21.77 -14.02
N ASP A 180 22.57 22.80 -14.37
CA ASP A 180 22.58 24.09 -13.69
C ASP A 180 21.82 24.07 -12.36
N TRP A 181 21.16 22.97 -12.05
CA TRP A 181 20.33 22.80 -10.87
C TRP A 181 20.92 21.80 -9.90
N SER A 182 20.60 21.99 -8.64
CA SER A 182 20.87 21.04 -7.57
C SER A 182 19.60 20.87 -6.76
N CYS A 183 19.38 19.65 -6.27
CA CYS A 183 18.11 19.27 -5.67
C CYS A 183 18.33 18.49 -4.37
N SER A 184 17.36 18.60 -3.47
CA SER A 184 17.26 17.82 -2.23
C SER A 184 15.87 17.27 -2.11
N ALA A 185 15.71 15.95 -2.15
CA ALA A 185 14.40 15.31 -2.10
C ALA A 185 14.31 14.24 -0.99
N ALA A 186 13.10 14.03 -0.51
CA ALA A 186 12.79 12.93 0.41
C ALA A 186 11.40 12.35 0.09
N PRO A 187 11.24 11.02 0.18
CA PRO A 187 9.95 10.37 0.02
C PRO A 187 9.02 10.68 1.20
N VAL A 188 7.73 10.70 0.93
CA VAL A 188 6.64 10.86 1.90
C VAL A 188 5.87 9.56 1.97
N HIS A 189 5.66 9.05 3.17
CA HIS A 189 4.97 7.79 3.39
C HIS A 189 3.58 7.99 4.00
N ASP A 190 2.71 7.08 3.67
CA ASP A 190 1.46 6.90 4.41
C ASP A 190 1.79 6.41 5.83
N PRO A 191 1.45 7.17 6.86
CA PRO A 191 1.79 6.82 8.25
C PRO A 191 1.06 5.56 8.79
N MET A 192 0.10 5.01 8.05
CA MET A 192 -0.66 3.82 8.43
C MET A 192 -0.16 2.56 7.72
N SER A 193 0.15 2.65 6.44
CA SER A 193 0.59 1.50 5.62
C SER A 193 2.10 1.45 5.39
N GLY A 194 2.81 2.59 5.56
CA GLY A 194 4.22 2.73 5.22
C GLY A 194 4.48 2.81 3.71
N GLN A 195 3.45 2.87 2.86
CA GLN A 195 3.61 3.00 1.42
C GLN A 195 4.06 4.42 1.04
N ILE A 196 4.90 4.52 0.01
CA ILE A 196 5.31 5.80 -0.54
C ILE A 196 4.10 6.45 -1.22
N LEU A 197 3.79 7.70 -0.84
CA LEU A 197 2.75 8.52 -1.44
C LEU A 197 3.29 9.47 -2.50
N GLY A 198 4.56 9.84 -2.40
CA GLY A 198 5.21 10.78 -3.29
C GLY A 198 6.52 11.28 -2.70
N ALA A 199 7.02 12.40 -3.22
CA ALA A 199 8.23 13.05 -2.70
C ALA A 199 8.05 14.56 -2.58
N ILE A 200 8.82 15.15 -1.66
CA ILE A 200 9.01 16.61 -1.54
C ILE A 200 10.45 16.90 -1.97
N ASP A 201 10.60 17.87 -2.87
CA ASP A 201 11.88 18.29 -3.42
C ASP A 201 12.07 19.80 -3.31
N ILE A 202 13.30 20.22 -3.01
CA ILE A 202 13.78 21.59 -3.14
C ILE A 202 14.80 21.62 -4.26
N THR A 203 14.53 22.43 -5.28
CA THR A 203 15.36 22.62 -6.47
C THR A 203 15.88 24.07 -6.53
N GLY A 204 17.15 24.25 -6.84
CA GLY A 204 17.77 25.57 -6.95
C GLY A 204 19.25 25.53 -7.36
N GLY A 205 20.00 26.53 -6.94
CA GLY A 205 21.45 26.58 -7.18
C GLY A 205 22.24 25.58 -6.30
N PRO A 206 23.57 25.59 -6.40
CA PRO A 206 24.47 24.62 -5.72
C PRO A 206 24.28 24.49 -4.21
N ARG A 207 23.80 25.57 -3.56
CA ARG A 207 23.55 25.59 -2.11
C ARG A 207 22.36 24.73 -1.67
N VAL A 208 21.53 24.25 -2.60
CA VAL A 208 20.47 23.30 -2.26
C VAL A 208 21.01 21.93 -1.87
N ALA A 209 22.21 21.61 -2.32
CA ALA A 209 22.84 20.30 -2.06
C ALA A 209 23.72 20.25 -0.79
N VAL A 210 23.56 21.22 0.14
CA VAL A 210 24.26 21.20 1.45
C VAL A 210 23.46 20.40 2.49
N PRO A 211 24.12 19.83 3.51
CA PRO A 211 23.49 18.95 4.51
C PRO A 211 22.29 19.56 5.23
N GLU A 212 22.31 20.88 5.46
CA GLU A 212 21.28 21.62 6.17
C GLU A 212 19.95 21.62 5.39
N VAL A 213 20.01 21.71 4.06
CA VAL A 213 18.81 21.64 3.21
C VAL A 213 18.20 20.24 3.23
N LEU A 214 19.02 19.19 3.19
CA LEU A 214 18.50 17.82 3.33
C LEU A 214 17.85 17.60 4.69
N ALA A 215 18.42 18.16 5.75
CA ALA A 215 17.82 18.11 7.08
C ALA A 215 16.48 18.87 7.12
N LEU A 216 16.37 20.02 6.44
CA LEU A 216 15.12 20.79 6.32
C LEU A 216 14.04 19.99 5.57
N VAL A 217 14.38 19.39 4.42
CA VAL A 217 13.43 18.55 3.66
C VAL A 217 12.92 17.38 4.52
N ARG A 218 13.84 16.68 5.21
CA ARG A 218 13.46 15.59 6.13
C ARG A 218 12.55 16.05 7.27
N ALA A 219 12.83 17.21 7.86
CA ALA A 219 11.97 17.76 8.91
C ALA A 219 10.58 18.15 8.37
N THR A 220 10.52 18.67 7.14
CA THR A 220 9.26 19.00 6.47
C THR A 220 8.46 17.73 6.16
N VAL A 221 9.11 16.67 5.67
CA VAL A 221 8.46 15.35 5.46
C VAL A 221 7.89 14.83 6.78
N ALA A 222 8.66 14.83 7.87
CA ALA A 222 8.18 14.37 9.17
C ALA A 222 6.97 15.19 9.68
N ALA A 223 6.95 16.51 9.46
CA ALA A 223 5.82 17.36 9.78
C ALA A 223 4.60 17.04 8.90
N ALA A 224 4.81 16.83 7.60
CA ALA A 224 3.78 16.48 6.64
C ALA A 224 3.14 15.11 6.96
N GLU A 225 3.93 14.10 7.26
CA GLU A 225 3.45 12.77 7.66
C GLU A 225 2.70 12.82 9.01
N SER A 226 3.14 13.68 9.94
CA SER A 226 2.43 13.90 11.21
C SER A 226 1.07 14.55 11.00
N GLU A 227 0.99 15.55 10.11
CA GLU A 227 -0.27 16.20 9.73
C GLU A 227 -1.20 15.21 9.02
N LEU A 228 -0.67 14.42 8.10
CA LEU A 228 -1.42 13.36 7.42
C LEU A 228 -1.99 12.36 8.42
N ARG A 229 -1.20 11.95 9.41
CA ARG A 229 -1.67 11.06 10.50
C ARG A 229 -2.82 11.69 11.28
N LEU A 230 -2.74 12.98 11.60
CA LEU A 230 -3.81 13.69 12.29
C LEU A 230 -5.07 13.78 11.43
N HIS A 231 -4.93 14.07 10.15
CA HIS A 231 -6.06 14.06 9.20
C HIS A 231 -6.71 12.67 9.10
N LEU A 232 -5.93 11.60 9.06
CA LEU A 232 -6.43 10.23 9.02
C LEU A 232 -7.17 9.84 10.28
N LEU A 233 -6.67 10.24 11.45
CA LEU A 233 -7.32 10.00 12.73
C LEU A 233 -8.63 10.80 12.90
N ASN A 234 -8.67 12.01 12.34
CA ASN A 234 -9.82 12.92 12.46
C ASN A 234 -10.82 12.80 11.30
N SER A 235 -10.41 12.26 10.16
CA SER A 235 -11.22 12.14 8.94
C SER A 235 -10.84 10.87 8.17
N PRO A 236 -11.32 9.69 8.61
CA PRO A 236 -10.99 8.42 7.96
C PRO A 236 -11.37 8.33 6.47
N ARG A 237 -11.99 9.39 5.91
CA ARG A 237 -12.61 9.42 4.57
C ARG A 237 -11.70 9.83 3.42
N LEU A 238 -10.42 10.22 3.64
CA LEU A 238 -9.63 10.94 2.64
C LEU A 238 -8.45 10.16 2.02
N LEU A 239 -8.07 9.03 2.57
CA LEU A 239 -7.24 8.06 1.83
C LEU A 239 -8.19 7.03 1.25
N GLY A 240 -8.08 6.75 -0.02
CA GLY A 240 -8.99 5.91 -0.78
C GLY A 240 -9.59 4.85 0.12
N SER A 241 -10.88 5.03 0.42
CA SER A 241 -11.62 4.30 1.45
C SER A 241 -11.15 2.87 1.49
N ALA A 242 -10.63 2.42 2.63
CA ALA A 242 -10.34 1.00 2.79
C ALA A 242 -11.56 0.22 2.30
N PRO A 243 -11.40 -0.82 1.49
CA PRO A 243 -12.56 -1.50 0.93
C PRO A 243 -13.55 -1.82 2.06
N PRO A 244 -14.85 -1.59 1.85
CA PRO A 244 -15.85 -1.91 2.86
C PRO A 244 -15.59 -3.30 3.41
N ARG A 245 -15.67 -3.45 4.74
CA ARG A 245 -15.40 -4.73 5.40
C ARG A 245 -16.68 -5.31 5.95
N LEU A 246 -17.00 -6.54 5.57
CA LEU A 246 -18.15 -7.29 6.04
C LEU A 246 -17.74 -8.16 7.26
N ALA A 247 -18.37 -7.93 8.40
CA ALA A 247 -18.18 -8.73 9.61
C ALA A 247 -19.37 -9.65 9.82
N VAL A 248 -19.16 -10.97 9.68
CA VAL A 248 -20.20 -12.02 9.67
C VAL A 248 -19.86 -13.21 10.56
N LEU A 249 -18.62 -13.33 11.06
CA LEU A 249 -18.20 -14.45 11.89
C LEU A 249 -18.73 -14.33 13.32
N GLY A 250 -19.45 -15.37 13.78
CA GLY A 250 -19.93 -15.49 15.14
C GLY A 250 -20.99 -14.46 15.55
N SER A 251 -21.56 -13.71 14.62
CA SER A 251 -22.51 -12.63 14.91
C SER A 251 -23.88 -12.88 14.30
N GLU A 252 -24.92 -12.76 15.12
CA GLU A 252 -26.31 -12.74 14.64
C GLU A 252 -26.69 -11.38 14.00
N ARG A 253 -25.88 -10.34 14.25
CA ARG A 253 -26.05 -8.99 13.68
C ARG A 253 -24.87 -8.64 12.80
N PRO A 254 -24.91 -9.05 11.53
CA PRO A 254 -23.85 -8.75 10.58
C PRO A 254 -23.68 -7.24 10.41
N THR A 255 -22.47 -6.80 10.19
CA THR A 255 -22.12 -5.38 10.13
C THR A 255 -21.25 -5.11 8.92
N LEU A 256 -21.60 -4.09 8.15
CA LEU A 256 -20.73 -3.50 7.15
C LEU A 256 -19.92 -2.36 7.82
N ILE A 257 -18.62 -2.44 7.73
CA ILE A 257 -17.71 -1.39 8.22
C ILE A 257 -17.25 -0.62 6.98
N ARG A 258 -17.55 0.67 6.94
CA ARG A 258 -17.16 1.57 5.86
C ARG A 258 -16.73 2.89 6.47
N ASP A 259 -15.55 3.38 6.11
CA ASP A 259 -15.01 4.66 6.57
C ASP A 259 -15.00 4.81 8.12
N GLY A 260 -14.82 3.68 8.83
CA GLY A 260 -14.89 3.61 10.29
C GLY A 260 -16.29 3.50 10.87
N ASP A 261 -17.35 3.76 10.09
CA ASP A 261 -18.73 3.61 10.51
C ASP A 261 -19.16 2.14 10.50
N ARG A 262 -19.89 1.72 11.51
CA ARG A 262 -20.46 0.37 11.64
C ARG A 262 -21.93 0.39 11.27
N ILE A 263 -22.27 -0.07 10.07
CA ILE A 263 -23.63 -0.11 9.52
C ILE A 263 -24.21 -1.49 9.77
N PRO A 264 -25.23 -1.65 10.61
CA PRO A 264 -25.87 -2.94 10.81
C PRO A 264 -26.60 -3.36 9.53
N LEU A 265 -26.40 -4.62 9.14
CA LEU A 265 -27.08 -5.20 7.99
C LEU A 265 -28.20 -6.14 8.43
N SER A 266 -29.24 -6.25 7.59
CA SER A 266 -30.14 -7.41 7.69
C SER A 266 -29.36 -8.68 7.33
N ARG A 267 -29.79 -9.83 7.89
CA ARG A 267 -29.18 -11.13 7.55
C ARG A 267 -29.17 -11.35 6.03
N ARG A 268 -30.30 -11.08 5.37
CA ARG A 268 -30.43 -11.24 3.91
C ARG A 268 -29.44 -10.38 3.12
N HIS A 269 -29.21 -9.15 3.53
CA HIS A 269 -28.23 -8.29 2.88
C HIS A 269 -26.78 -8.80 3.06
N ALA A 270 -26.45 -9.33 4.24
CA ALA A 270 -25.15 -9.91 4.50
C ALA A 270 -24.92 -11.21 3.73
N GLU A 271 -25.94 -12.07 3.62
CA GLU A 271 -25.94 -13.28 2.79
C GLU A 271 -25.64 -12.92 1.32
N ILE A 272 -26.39 -11.96 0.77
CA ILE A 272 -26.19 -11.50 -0.61
C ILE A 272 -24.77 -10.97 -0.82
N LEU A 273 -24.27 -10.08 0.03
CA LEU A 273 -22.92 -9.51 -0.11
C LEU A 273 -21.84 -10.59 -0.04
N LEU A 274 -21.98 -11.55 0.88
CA LEU A 274 -21.00 -12.61 1.02
C LEU A 274 -21.01 -13.55 -0.19
N LEU A 275 -22.18 -13.90 -0.70
CA LEU A 275 -22.31 -14.71 -1.91
C LEU A 275 -21.75 -14.00 -3.15
N LEU A 276 -21.98 -12.70 -3.28
CA LEU A 276 -21.40 -11.92 -4.39
C LEU A 276 -19.87 -11.76 -4.26
N ALA A 277 -19.34 -11.72 -3.05
CA ALA A 277 -17.89 -11.73 -2.82
C ALA A 277 -17.26 -13.08 -3.19
N ASP A 278 -17.96 -14.18 -2.94
CA ASP A 278 -17.51 -15.54 -3.28
C ASP A 278 -17.67 -15.87 -4.80
N HIS A 279 -18.38 -15.03 -5.55
CA HIS A 279 -18.66 -15.21 -6.99
C HIS A 279 -18.31 -13.93 -7.77
N PRO A 280 -17.02 -13.65 -8.00
CA PRO A 280 -16.57 -12.42 -8.68
C PRO A 280 -17.07 -12.28 -10.12
N GLU A 281 -17.36 -13.39 -10.81
CA GLU A 281 -18.00 -13.43 -12.12
C GLU A 281 -19.44 -12.91 -12.11
N GLY A 282 -20.08 -12.91 -10.93
CA GLY A 282 -21.44 -12.49 -10.69
C GLY A 282 -22.46 -13.63 -10.78
N LEU A 283 -23.64 -13.35 -10.23
CA LEU A 283 -24.76 -14.30 -10.14
C LEU A 283 -26.00 -13.73 -10.86
N SER A 284 -26.73 -14.56 -11.58
CA SER A 284 -28.07 -14.24 -12.07
C SER A 284 -29.07 -14.16 -10.91
N SER A 285 -30.25 -13.57 -11.15
CA SER A 285 -31.32 -13.57 -10.14
C SER A 285 -31.72 -14.97 -9.70
N ASP A 286 -31.74 -15.91 -10.63
CA ASP A 286 -32.19 -17.29 -10.36
C ASP A 286 -31.10 -18.07 -9.57
N GLN A 287 -29.82 -17.90 -9.93
CA GLN A 287 -28.70 -18.47 -9.17
C GLN A 287 -28.66 -17.94 -7.74
N LEU A 288 -28.81 -16.61 -7.59
CA LEU A 288 -28.87 -16.00 -6.27
C LEU A 288 -30.06 -16.47 -5.43
N ALA A 289 -31.21 -16.66 -6.06
CA ALA A 289 -32.40 -17.20 -5.40
C ALA A 289 -32.13 -18.61 -4.85
N ILE A 290 -31.54 -19.51 -5.64
CA ILE A 290 -31.20 -20.88 -5.23
C ILE A 290 -30.20 -20.89 -4.07
N LEU A 291 -29.16 -20.04 -4.12
CA LEU A 291 -28.18 -19.96 -3.07
C LEU A 291 -28.69 -19.36 -1.76
N LEU A 292 -29.81 -18.61 -1.82
CA LEU A 292 -30.42 -17.97 -0.66
C LEU A 292 -31.56 -18.76 -0.04
N ASP A 293 -32.24 -19.64 -0.84
CA ASP A 293 -33.37 -20.42 -0.38
C ASP A 293 -33.68 -21.56 -1.40
N GLU A 294 -33.82 -22.78 -0.91
CA GLU A 294 -34.07 -23.93 -1.79
C GLU A 294 -35.46 -23.97 -2.43
N SER A 295 -36.45 -23.24 -1.90
CA SER A 295 -37.85 -23.57 -2.22
C SER A 295 -38.77 -22.44 -2.64
N GLU A 296 -38.52 -21.18 -2.28
CA GLU A 296 -39.59 -20.16 -2.41
C GLU A 296 -39.16 -18.77 -2.92
N LEU A 297 -37.86 -18.49 -3.10
CA LEU A 297 -37.44 -17.18 -3.58
C LEU A 297 -37.55 -17.07 -5.10
N ASP A 298 -38.31 -16.10 -5.55
CA ASP A 298 -38.42 -15.76 -6.98
C ASP A 298 -37.50 -14.60 -7.36
N ALA A 299 -37.24 -14.45 -8.66
CA ALA A 299 -36.41 -13.39 -9.21
C ALA A 299 -36.96 -11.97 -8.91
N VAL A 300 -38.23 -11.83 -8.57
CA VAL A 300 -38.84 -10.53 -8.21
C VAL A 300 -38.41 -10.13 -6.81
N THR A 301 -38.46 -11.07 -5.87
CA THR A 301 -37.96 -10.86 -4.49
C THR A 301 -36.49 -10.50 -4.48
N ILE A 302 -35.66 -11.17 -5.27
CA ILE A 302 -34.21 -10.82 -5.41
C ILE A 302 -34.03 -9.39 -5.91
N ARG A 303 -34.81 -8.94 -6.91
CA ARG A 303 -34.71 -7.55 -7.40
C ARG A 303 -35.05 -6.52 -6.33
N VAL A 304 -36.06 -6.81 -5.49
CA VAL A 304 -36.44 -5.93 -4.38
C VAL A 304 -35.32 -5.86 -3.33
N GLU A 305 -34.75 -7.00 -2.94
CA GLU A 305 -33.66 -7.05 -1.97
C GLU A 305 -32.41 -6.35 -2.52
N MET A 306 -32.05 -6.56 -3.78
CA MET A 306 -30.94 -5.85 -4.43
C MET A 306 -31.18 -4.33 -4.51
N SER A 307 -32.41 -3.89 -4.74
CA SER A 307 -32.76 -2.46 -4.71
C SER A 307 -32.60 -1.84 -3.31
N ARG A 308 -32.95 -2.59 -2.27
CA ARG A 308 -32.77 -2.17 -0.87
C ARG A 308 -31.28 -2.16 -0.48
N LEU A 309 -30.56 -3.21 -0.89
CA LEU A 309 -29.13 -3.33 -0.62
C LEU A 309 -28.32 -2.19 -1.25
N ARG A 310 -28.67 -1.74 -2.47
CA ARG A 310 -28.06 -0.57 -3.11
C ARG A 310 -28.15 0.71 -2.29
N LYS A 311 -29.21 0.89 -1.50
CA LYS A 311 -29.36 2.06 -0.63
C LYS A 311 -28.40 2.02 0.54
N VAL A 312 -28.01 0.84 0.98
CA VAL A 312 -27.10 0.63 2.13
C VAL A 312 -25.65 0.51 1.66
N PHE A 313 -25.40 -0.30 0.63
CA PHE A 313 -24.04 -0.58 0.13
C PHE A 313 -23.52 0.51 -0.84
N GLY A 314 -24.42 1.22 -1.50
CA GLY A 314 -24.12 2.18 -2.56
C GLY A 314 -24.53 1.62 -3.93
N ALA A 315 -25.18 2.47 -4.73
CA ALA A 315 -25.69 2.06 -6.04
C ALA A 315 -24.58 1.71 -7.03
N GLU A 316 -23.45 2.39 -6.93
CA GLU A 316 -22.28 2.22 -7.81
C GLU A 316 -21.47 0.97 -7.48
N GLY A 317 -21.57 0.48 -6.24
CA GLY A 317 -20.83 -0.72 -5.80
C GLY A 317 -21.45 -2.05 -6.26
N LEU A 318 -22.64 -2.06 -6.88
CA LEU A 318 -23.39 -3.27 -7.22
C LEU A 318 -23.89 -3.29 -8.67
N GLY A 319 -23.31 -4.19 -9.48
CA GLY A 319 -23.75 -4.49 -10.85
C GLY A 319 -25.14 -5.14 -10.90
N SER A 320 -25.78 -5.14 -12.09
CA SER A 320 -27.16 -5.59 -12.26
C SER A 320 -27.35 -6.80 -13.16
N ARG A 321 -26.45 -7.08 -14.09
CA ARG A 321 -26.60 -8.15 -15.10
C ARG A 321 -25.25 -8.69 -15.53
N PRO A 322 -24.71 -9.70 -14.88
CA PRO A 322 -25.16 -10.34 -13.63
C PRO A 322 -25.02 -9.43 -12.40
N TYR A 323 -25.63 -9.81 -11.26
CA TYR A 323 -25.37 -9.17 -9.98
C TYR A 323 -23.95 -9.49 -9.54
N ARG A 324 -23.13 -8.46 -9.31
CA ARG A 324 -21.76 -8.60 -8.87
C ARG A 324 -21.31 -7.38 -8.08
N LEU A 325 -20.27 -7.54 -7.31
CA LEU A 325 -19.57 -6.41 -6.70
C LEU A 325 -18.78 -5.68 -7.78
N LEU A 326 -18.89 -4.35 -7.83
CA LEU A 326 -18.12 -3.46 -8.68
C LEU A 326 -17.03 -2.76 -7.91
N THR A 327 -17.10 -2.79 -6.57
CA THR A 327 -16.09 -2.29 -5.64
C THR A 327 -15.56 -3.45 -4.82
N GLU A 328 -14.31 -3.38 -4.42
CA GLU A 328 -13.71 -4.37 -3.54
C GLU A 328 -14.47 -4.41 -2.21
N LEU A 329 -14.77 -5.62 -1.72
CA LEU A 329 -15.36 -5.88 -0.41
C LEU A 329 -14.48 -6.90 0.29
N SER A 330 -13.90 -6.54 1.42
CA SER A 330 -13.21 -7.49 2.30
C SER A 330 -14.17 -8.09 3.32
N SER A 331 -13.84 -9.26 3.85
CA SER A 331 -14.62 -9.88 4.95
C SER A 331 -13.70 -10.53 5.99
N ASP A 332 -14.24 -10.74 7.19
CA ASP A 332 -13.57 -11.55 8.22
C ASP A 332 -13.42 -13.01 7.78
N VAL A 333 -14.28 -13.51 6.89
CA VAL A 333 -14.13 -14.82 6.23
C VAL A 333 -12.87 -14.85 5.36
N ASP A 334 -12.62 -13.80 4.55
CA ASP A 334 -11.43 -13.71 3.69
C ASP A 334 -10.15 -13.55 4.51
N GLU A 335 -10.22 -12.88 5.65
CA GLU A 335 -9.08 -12.79 6.57
C GLU A 335 -8.70 -14.18 7.12
N VAL A 336 -9.69 -14.97 7.53
CA VAL A 336 -9.45 -16.36 7.98
C VAL A 336 -8.89 -17.19 6.82
N ARG A 337 -9.48 -17.13 5.62
CA ARG A 337 -9.02 -17.86 4.43
C ARG A 337 -7.55 -17.54 4.12
N ARG A 338 -7.19 -16.26 4.12
CA ARG A 338 -5.83 -15.78 3.85
C ARG A 338 -4.83 -16.28 4.90
N SER A 339 -5.16 -16.20 6.18
CA SER A 339 -4.31 -16.75 7.25
C SER A 339 -4.07 -18.26 7.08
N LEU A 340 -5.12 -19.01 6.71
CA LEU A 340 -5.02 -20.44 6.45
C LEU A 340 -4.14 -20.77 5.23
N GLU A 341 -4.21 -19.98 4.16
CA GLU A 341 -3.39 -20.10 2.96
C GLU A 341 -1.91 -19.81 3.26
N GLN A 342 -1.64 -18.89 4.17
CA GLN A 342 -0.29 -18.59 4.67
C GLN A 342 0.23 -19.62 5.71
N GLY A 343 -0.59 -20.59 6.08
CA GLY A 343 -0.24 -21.58 7.11
C GLY A 343 -0.32 -21.06 8.55
N ASP A 344 -0.86 -19.86 8.75
CA ASP A 344 -1.01 -19.25 10.08
C ASP A 344 -2.35 -19.67 10.73
N ALA A 345 -2.37 -20.87 11.28
CA ALA A 345 -3.53 -21.39 12.01
C ALA A 345 -3.85 -20.57 13.28
N ALA A 346 -2.84 -19.96 13.90
CA ALA A 346 -3.03 -19.14 15.10
C ALA A 346 -3.70 -17.81 14.77
N GLY A 347 -3.25 -17.14 13.73
CA GLY A 347 -3.88 -15.93 13.19
C GLY A 347 -5.30 -16.20 12.73
N ALA A 348 -5.52 -17.27 11.96
CA ALA A 348 -6.86 -17.68 11.54
C ALA A 348 -7.81 -17.86 12.72
N LEU A 349 -7.38 -18.58 13.77
CA LEU A 349 -8.19 -18.80 14.98
C LEU A 349 -8.41 -17.53 15.81
N THR A 350 -7.57 -16.52 15.64
CA THR A 350 -7.75 -15.22 16.31
C THR A 350 -8.86 -14.40 15.66
N VAL A 351 -8.98 -14.46 14.34
CA VAL A 351 -10.05 -13.80 13.58
C VAL A 351 -11.36 -14.58 13.69
N TYR A 352 -11.28 -15.90 13.73
CA TYR A 352 -12.44 -16.80 13.78
C TYR A 352 -13.19 -16.69 15.11
N ARG A 353 -14.30 -15.94 15.13
CA ARG A 353 -15.13 -15.68 16.33
C ARG A 353 -16.33 -16.60 16.45
N GLY A 354 -16.52 -17.52 15.48
CA GLY A 354 -17.65 -18.44 15.41
C GLY A 354 -18.10 -18.67 13.97
N PRO A 355 -19.19 -19.45 13.76
CA PRO A 355 -19.67 -19.78 12.43
C PRO A 355 -20.08 -18.55 11.61
N VAL A 356 -19.98 -18.69 10.31
CA VAL A 356 -20.43 -17.67 9.33
C VAL A 356 -21.95 -17.51 9.46
N LEU A 357 -22.44 -16.30 9.77
CA LEU A 357 -23.87 -15.98 9.90
C LEU A 357 -24.65 -17.08 10.65
N PRO A 358 -24.46 -17.27 11.96
CA PRO A 358 -24.97 -18.44 12.71
C PRO A 358 -26.44 -18.74 12.51
N GLY A 359 -27.27 -17.69 12.34
CA GLY A 359 -28.71 -17.83 12.13
C GLY A 359 -29.16 -17.98 10.67
N SER A 360 -28.21 -18.10 9.70
CA SER A 360 -28.56 -18.30 8.29
C SER A 360 -28.83 -19.79 8.00
N VAL A 361 -29.85 -20.02 7.21
CA VAL A 361 -30.21 -21.34 6.65
C VAL A 361 -30.08 -21.33 5.11
N ALA A 362 -29.50 -20.29 4.55
CA ALA A 362 -29.26 -20.17 3.13
C ALA A 362 -28.23 -21.21 2.65
N PRO A 363 -28.53 -22.04 1.62
CA PRO A 363 -27.66 -23.12 1.16
C PRO A 363 -26.24 -22.64 0.83
N GLY A 364 -26.10 -21.54 0.10
CA GLY A 364 -24.79 -21.01 -0.24
C GLY A 364 -23.99 -20.52 0.98
N ILE A 365 -24.66 -20.12 2.06
CA ILE A 365 -23.99 -19.75 3.32
C ILE A 365 -23.57 -21.00 4.10
N GLU A 366 -24.39 -22.03 4.07
CA GLU A 366 -24.05 -23.33 4.68
C GLU A 366 -22.82 -23.96 4.00
N ASP A 367 -22.70 -23.84 2.70
CA ASP A 367 -21.53 -24.30 1.93
C ASP A 367 -20.27 -23.51 2.33
N ILE A 368 -20.33 -22.18 2.38
CA ILE A 368 -19.21 -21.34 2.84
C ILE A 368 -18.79 -21.71 4.27
N ARG A 369 -19.76 -21.94 5.16
CA ARG A 369 -19.55 -22.34 6.55
C ARG A 369 -18.83 -23.69 6.63
N ALA A 370 -19.33 -24.68 5.89
CA ALA A 370 -18.75 -26.03 5.87
C ALA A 370 -17.32 -26.02 5.31
N GLN A 371 -17.06 -25.29 4.24
CA GLN A 371 -15.73 -25.13 3.64
C GLN A 371 -14.76 -24.45 4.62
N LEU A 372 -15.16 -23.35 5.26
CA LEU A 372 -14.31 -22.63 6.20
C LEU A 372 -13.96 -23.50 7.41
N ARG A 373 -14.96 -24.20 7.96
CA ARG A 373 -14.77 -25.15 9.07
C ARG A 373 -13.79 -26.26 8.69
N GLY A 374 -13.96 -26.88 7.51
CA GLY A 374 -13.10 -27.95 7.04
C GLY A 374 -11.64 -27.50 6.85
N ARG A 375 -11.44 -26.30 6.28
CA ARG A 375 -10.09 -25.71 6.14
C ARG A 375 -9.45 -25.40 7.50
N MET A 376 -10.22 -24.85 8.45
CA MET A 376 -9.76 -24.58 9.80
C MET A 376 -9.34 -25.87 10.51
N GLN A 377 -10.19 -26.89 10.49
CA GLN A 377 -9.89 -28.21 11.06
C GLN A 377 -8.59 -28.80 10.47
N ALA A 378 -8.47 -28.80 9.15
CA ALA A 378 -7.27 -29.34 8.48
C ALA A 378 -5.99 -28.60 8.87
N ALA A 379 -6.06 -27.26 9.03
CA ALA A 379 -4.91 -26.45 9.44
C ALA A 379 -4.51 -26.72 10.90
N LEU A 380 -5.49 -26.83 11.81
CA LEU A 380 -5.26 -27.10 13.22
C LEU A 380 -4.71 -28.51 13.46
N LEU A 381 -5.23 -29.52 12.76
CA LEU A 381 -4.73 -30.89 12.82
C LEU A 381 -3.28 -30.98 12.29
N ARG A 382 -2.98 -30.29 11.21
CA ARG A 382 -1.61 -30.22 10.67
C ARG A 382 -0.64 -29.51 11.60
N ALA A 383 -1.07 -28.42 12.25
CA ALA A 383 -0.26 -27.69 13.23
C ALA A 383 0.03 -28.53 14.48
N GLY A 384 -0.91 -29.38 14.91
CA GLY A 384 -0.76 -30.25 16.08
C GLY A 384 -0.50 -29.51 17.40
N ASP A 385 -0.70 -28.20 17.41
CA ASP A 385 -0.44 -27.36 18.59
C ASP A 385 -1.55 -27.52 19.63
N ARG A 386 -1.14 -27.94 20.83
CA ARG A 386 -2.05 -28.21 21.95
C ARG A 386 -2.91 -26.98 22.32
N THR A 387 -2.35 -25.79 22.27
CA THR A 387 -3.04 -24.57 22.66
C THR A 387 -4.09 -24.19 21.63
N LEU A 388 -3.77 -24.33 20.35
CA LEU A 388 -4.72 -24.07 19.25
C LEU A 388 -5.85 -25.09 19.25
N LEU A 389 -5.55 -26.37 19.47
CA LEU A 389 -6.55 -27.45 19.58
C LEU A 389 -7.50 -27.22 20.78
N ALA A 390 -6.95 -26.83 21.94
CA ALA A 390 -7.75 -26.49 23.11
C ALA A 390 -8.68 -25.28 22.85
N ARG A 391 -8.18 -24.26 22.16
CA ARG A 391 -9.00 -23.08 21.79
C ARG A 391 -10.11 -23.47 20.80
N TRP A 392 -9.79 -24.25 19.79
CA TRP A 392 -10.77 -24.70 18.80
C TRP A 392 -11.89 -25.54 19.43
N THR A 393 -11.53 -26.56 20.20
CA THR A 393 -12.50 -27.45 20.88
C THR A 393 -13.41 -26.71 21.88
N SER A 394 -13.05 -25.49 22.25
CA SER A 394 -13.88 -24.60 23.09
C SER A 394 -14.89 -23.79 22.27
N THR A 395 -14.76 -23.72 20.94
CA THR A 395 -15.69 -23.02 20.07
C THR A 395 -17.01 -23.81 19.86
N VAL A 396 -18.04 -23.15 19.32
CA VAL A 396 -19.31 -23.83 19.02
C VAL A 396 -19.12 -24.98 18.06
N GLU A 397 -18.35 -24.79 16.97
CA GLU A 397 -18.10 -25.83 15.96
C GLU A 397 -17.08 -26.85 16.37
N GLY A 398 -16.00 -26.41 17.03
CA GLY A 398 -14.95 -27.33 17.49
C GLY A 398 -15.39 -28.23 18.64
N ARG A 399 -16.47 -27.87 19.34
CA ARG A 399 -17.04 -28.70 20.41
C ARG A 399 -17.59 -30.05 19.89
N GLU A 400 -17.99 -30.08 18.62
CA GLU A 400 -18.50 -31.28 17.95
C GLU A 400 -17.46 -31.93 17.02
N ASP A 401 -16.25 -31.40 16.96
CA ASP A 401 -15.17 -31.87 16.11
C ASP A 401 -14.40 -33.03 16.77
N ALA A 402 -14.87 -34.25 16.51
CA ALA A 402 -14.25 -35.46 17.08
C ALA A 402 -12.77 -35.59 16.70
N SER A 403 -12.36 -35.22 15.49
CA SER A 403 -10.99 -35.27 15.02
C SER A 403 -10.07 -34.30 15.78
N ALA A 404 -10.54 -33.10 16.03
CA ALA A 404 -9.81 -32.11 16.82
C ALA A 404 -9.68 -32.55 18.31
N TRP A 405 -10.73 -33.12 18.87
CA TRP A 405 -10.68 -33.69 20.21
C TRP A 405 -9.69 -34.85 20.32
N ALA A 406 -9.65 -35.79 19.33
CA ALA A 406 -8.69 -36.86 19.29
C ALA A 406 -7.24 -36.35 19.16
N ALA A 407 -7.00 -35.38 18.30
CA ALA A 407 -5.70 -34.71 18.17
C ALA A 407 -5.30 -33.99 19.48
N TYR A 408 -6.25 -33.31 20.12
CA TYR A 408 -6.01 -32.66 21.41
C TYR A 408 -5.63 -33.71 22.49
N LEU A 409 -6.38 -34.81 22.61
CA LEU A 409 -6.04 -35.90 23.53
C LEU A 409 -4.62 -36.42 23.28
N SER A 410 -4.26 -36.65 22.03
CA SER A 410 -2.93 -37.15 21.66
C SER A 410 -1.78 -36.22 22.01
N SER A 411 -2.06 -34.93 22.18
CA SER A 411 -1.11 -33.87 22.55
C SER A 411 -0.93 -33.71 24.07
N LEU A 412 -1.76 -34.40 24.87
CA LEU A 412 -1.76 -34.30 26.32
C LEU A 412 -0.90 -35.41 26.97
N ASP A 413 -0.38 -35.08 28.16
CA ASP A 413 0.25 -36.05 29.01
C ASP A 413 -0.84 -37.00 29.58
N PRO A 414 -0.69 -38.35 29.40
CA PRO A 414 -1.65 -39.35 29.91
C PRO A 414 -1.93 -39.23 31.41
N ASP A 415 -0.95 -38.76 32.18
CA ASP A 415 -1.07 -38.63 33.64
C ASP A 415 -1.74 -37.30 34.06
N SER A 416 -2.06 -36.44 33.11
CA SER A 416 -2.69 -35.14 33.40
C SER A 416 -4.20 -35.29 33.69
N PRO A 417 -4.76 -34.50 34.60
CA PRO A 417 -6.20 -34.47 34.83
C PRO A 417 -6.99 -34.09 33.56
N MET A 418 -6.39 -33.31 32.66
CA MET A 418 -7.00 -32.88 31.40
C MET A 418 -7.17 -34.06 30.42
N TYR A 419 -6.24 -35.00 30.41
CA TYR A 419 -6.35 -36.20 29.57
C TYR A 419 -7.64 -36.99 29.86
N ALA A 420 -7.95 -37.23 31.14
CA ALA A 420 -9.16 -37.94 31.56
C ALA A 420 -10.45 -37.15 31.16
N GLN A 421 -10.43 -35.80 31.29
CA GLN A 421 -11.58 -34.97 30.91
C GLN A 421 -11.82 -34.98 29.40
N VAL A 422 -10.77 -34.85 28.59
CA VAL A 422 -10.86 -34.91 27.13
C VAL A 422 -11.30 -36.30 26.66
N GLY A 423 -10.75 -37.39 27.26
CA GLY A 423 -11.18 -38.73 26.97
C GLY A 423 -12.68 -38.98 27.25
N ALA A 424 -13.20 -38.49 28.36
CA ALA A 424 -14.60 -38.54 28.67
C ALA A 424 -15.47 -37.75 27.65
N ARG A 425 -14.99 -36.61 27.16
CA ARG A 425 -15.69 -35.86 26.13
C ARG A 425 -15.77 -36.60 24.80
N ILE A 426 -14.68 -37.24 24.36
CA ILE A 426 -14.66 -38.07 23.14
C ILE A 426 -15.65 -39.23 23.25
N ALA A 427 -15.70 -39.94 24.39
CA ALA A 427 -16.64 -41.03 24.59
C ALA A 427 -18.13 -40.57 24.51
N LEU A 428 -18.42 -39.35 24.96
CA LEU A 428 -19.75 -38.77 24.80
C LEU A 428 -20.08 -38.46 23.35
N LEU A 429 -19.14 -37.94 22.55
CA LEU A 429 -19.33 -37.68 21.13
C LEU A 429 -19.56 -38.96 20.33
N ASP A 430 -18.77 -40.00 20.59
CA ASP A 430 -18.93 -41.30 19.95
C ASP A 430 -20.29 -41.94 20.28
N GLY A 431 -20.77 -41.80 21.52
CA GLY A 431 -22.10 -42.25 21.91
C GLY A 431 -23.27 -41.48 21.26
N GLN A 432 -23.05 -40.24 20.82
CA GLN A 432 -24.04 -39.43 20.08
C GLN A 432 -24.09 -39.81 18.60
N LEU A 433 -22.95 -40.15 17.99
CA LEU A 433 -22.85 -40.58 16.58
C LEU A 433 -23.36 -42.03 16.35
N SER A 434 -23.47 -42.80 17.41
CA SER A 434 -23.94 -44.21 17.34
C SER A 434 -25.45 -44.34 17.55
N ARG A 435 -26.19 -43.25 17.72
CA ARG A 435 -27.64 -43.20 17.85
C ARG A 435 -28.27 -42.58 16.60
#